data_90943c276f074a25c310b568de81c315
#
_entry.id   90943c276f074a25c310b568de81c315
#
_cell.length_a   1.000
_cell.length_b   1.000
_cell.length_c   1.000
_cell.angle_alpha   90.00
_cell.angle_beta   90.00
_cell.angle_gamma   90.00
#
_symmetry.space_group_name_H-M   'P 1'
#
loop_
_entity.id
_entity.type
_entity.pdbx_description
1 polymer ?
#
loop_
_entity_poly.entity_id
_entity_poly.type
_entity_poly.pdbx_seq_one_letter_code
_entity_poly.pdbx_strand_id
1 'polypeptide(L)'
;MQLGMLVSKARLERIPTLKEQIKDLGMDEQAISYGHLGYSVLQAADILLYRPTHVPVGEDQVPHVELTREIARRFNHVYCQDRAPVFPEPAAQLTAFARMLGLDGRRMSKSLKNTIMLAEDPAALEKLVMSAYTDPKKLRKDDPGRPEADDSDGHPGCVVWEYHRKFNSAEADAIAVECRAGRLGCVADKRRLAAVMSEALAPIRERRERWAKDPDAVRDVLRDGTAKAREVARETMDLVRSAMGVKSIVEPE
;
A
#
# COMPACT_ATOMS: atom_id res chain seq x y z
N MET A 1 -17.44 -15.66 -3.85
CA MET A 1 -18.73 -15.93 -3.17
C MET A 1 -18.59 -16.91 -2.00
N GLN A 2 -17.95 -18.08 -2.14
CA GLN A 2 -17.82 -19.11 -1.09
C GLN A 2 -17.22 -18.57 0.23
N LEU A 3 -16.12 -17.82 0.18
CA LEU A 3 -15.52 -17.21 1.36
C LEU A 3 -16.42 -16.16 2.03
N GLY A 4 -17.26 -15.47 1.23
CA GLY A 4 -18.23 -14.51 1.76
C GLY A 4 -19.31 -15.14 2.65
N MET A 5 -19.59 -16.44 2.49
CA MET A 5 -20.51 -17.17 3.35
C MET A 5 -19.93 -17.45 4.75
N LEU A 6 -18.62 -17.28 4.91
CA LEU A 6 -17.91 -17.50 6.18
C LEU A 6 -17.78 -16.22 7.02
N VAL A 7 -18.20 -15.05 6.50
CA VAL A 7 -18.01 -13.75 7.16
C VAL A 7 -19.35 -13.07 7.32
N SER A 8 -19.66 -12.58 8.51
CA SER A 8 -20.87 -11.81 8.74
C SER A 8 -20.74 -10.37 8.25
N LYS A 9 -21.87 -9.76 7.81
CA LYS A 9 -21.96 -8.34 7.45
C LYS A 9 -21.38 -7.46 8.57
N ALA A 10 -21.78 -7.70 9.82
CA ALA A 10 -21.31 -6.93 10.97
C ALA A 10 -19.80 -7.01 11.19
N ARG A 11 -19.12 -8.09 10.77
CA ARG A 11 -17.64 -8.19 10.81
C ARG A 11 -16.99 -7.30 9.76
N LEU A 12 -17.56 -7.25 8.55
CA LEU A 12 -17.06 -6.42 7.46
C LEU A 12 -17.22 -4.93 7.77
N GLU A 13 -18.35 -4.52 8.31
CA GLU A 13 -18.63 -3.13 8.71
C GLU A 13 -17.71 -2.61 9.82
N ARG A 14 -17.06 -3.49 10.57
CA ARG A 14 -16.09 -3.13 11.61
C ARG A 14 -14.66 -2.97 11.12
N ILE A 15 -14.40 -3.14 9.82
CA ILE A 15 -13.06 -2.94 9.25
C ILE A 15 -12.72 -1.44 9.29
N PRO A 16 -11.63 -1.02 9.98
CA PRO A 16 -11.30 0.39 10.14
C PRO A 16 -11.14 1.14 8.83
N THR A 17 -10.44 0.55 7.86
CA THR A 17 -10.20 1.14 6.54
C THR A 17 -11.47 1.35 5.74
N LEU A 18 -12.49 0.50 5.90
CA LEU A 18 -13.79 0.69 5.27
C LEU A 18 -14.49 1.94 5.85
N LYS A 19 -14.46 2.11 7.17
CA LYS A 19 -15.05 3.28 7.84
C LYS A 19 -14.35 4.57 7.43
N GLU A 20 -13.02 4.57 7.34
CA GLU A 20 -12.24 5.71 6.86
C GLU A 20 -12.61 6.07 5.42
N GLN A 21 -12.72 5.09 4.52
CA GLN A 21 -13.10 5.31 3.13
C GLN A 21 -14.50 5.92 3.00
N ILE A 22 -15.48 5.40 3.76
CA ILE A 22 -16.85 5.93 3.79
C ILE A 22 -16.84 7.41 4.18
N LYS A 23 -16.09 7.74 5.24
CA LYS A 23 -15.94 9.12 5.74
C LYS A 23 -15.24 10.02 4.72
N ASP A 24 -14.13 9.56 4.14
CA ASP A 24 -13.32 10.35 3.20
C ASP A 24 -14.06 10.63 1.89
N LEU A 25 -14.91 9.71 1.46
CA LEU A 25 -15.72 9.84 0.24
C LEU A 25 -17.10 10.49 0.50
N GLY A 26 -17.43 10.79 1.75
CA GLY A 26 -18.73 11.36 2.12
C GLY A 26 -19.91 10.45 1.75
N MET A 27 -19.70 9.11 1.79
CA MET A 27 -20.75 8.15 1.41
C MET A 27 -21.77 8.00 2.54
N ASP A 28 -23.04 7.83 2.15
CA ASP A 28 -24.07 7.41 3.08
C ASP A 28 -23.83 5.94 3.48
N GLU A 29 -23.71 5.67 4.79
CA GLU A 29 -23.52 4.32 5.31
C GLU A 29 -24.63 3.34 4.89
N GLN A 30 -25.86 3.84 4.69
CA GLN A 30 -26.99 3.03 4.24
C GLN A 30 -26.97 2.74 2.74
N ALA A 31 -26.24 3.51 1.97
CA ALA A 31 -26.10 3.36 0.51
C ALA A 31 -24.87 2.54 0.08
N ILE A 32 -24.15 1.94 1.03
CA ILE A 32 -22.96 1.12 0.72
C ILE A 32 -23.39 -0.13 -0.07
N SER A 33 -22.86 -0.26 -1.29
CA SER A 33 -23.15 -1.41 -2.14
C SER A 33 -22.56 -2.71 -1.57
N TYR A 34 -23.17 -3.84 -1.90
CA TYR A 34 -22.62 -5.16 -1.60
C TYR A 34 -21.19 -5.33 -2.13
N GLY A 35 -20.89 -4.81 -3.33
CA GLY A 35 -19.54 -4.87 -3.91
C GLY A 35 -18.51 -4.11 -3.08
N HIS A 36 -18.87 -2.94 -2.55
CA HIS A 36 -17.99 -2.16 -1.69
C HIS A 36 -17.74 -2.86 -0.35
N LEU A 37 -18.78 -3.40 0.28
CA LEU A 37 -18.66 -4.19 1.51
C LEU A 37 -17.87 -5.49 1.28
N GLY A 38 -18.09 -6.16 0.16
CA GLY A 38 -17.50 -7.44 -0.19
C GLY A 38 -16.05 -7.36 -0.69
N TYR A 39 -15.55 -6.18 -1.00
CA TYR A 39 -14.20 -5.96 -1.51
C TYR A 39 -13.11 -6.60 -0.62
N SER A 40 -13.24 -6.51 0.71
CA SER A 40 -12.28 -7.11 1.65
C SER A 40 -12.26 -8.64 1.57
N VAL A 41 -13.40 -9.26 1.26
CA VAL A 41 -13.49 -10.72 1.04
C VAL A 41 -12.91 -11.11 -0.31
N LEU A 42 -13.06 -10.27 -1.34
CA LEU A 42 -12.41 -10.47 -2.63
C LEU A 42 -10.88 -10.42 -2.48
N GLN A 43 -10.36 -9.44 -1.75
CA GLN A 43 -8.93 -9.36 -1.43
C GLN A 43 -8.43 -10.61 -0.68
N ALA A 44 -9.21 -11.11 0.28
CA ALA A 44 -8.88 -12.36 0.96
C ALA A 44 -8.86 -13.55 -0.01
N ALA A 45 -9.75 -13.60 -0.99
CA ALA A 45 -9.74 -14.64 -2.01
C ALA A 45 -8.50 -14.56 -2.90
N ASP A 46 -8.11 -13.35 -3.34
CA ASP A 46 -6.92 -13.12 -4.13
C ASP A 46 -5.65 -13.56 -3.39
N ILE A 47 -5.55 -13.28 -2.09
CA ILE A 47 -4.43 -13.72 -1.25
C ILE A 47 -4.44 -15.25 -1.09
N LEU A 48 -5.56 -15.83 -0.63
CA LEU A 48 -5.65 -17.25 -0.29
C LEU A 48 -5.52 -18.17 -1.50
N LEU A 49 -5.84 -17.67 -2.70
CA LEU A 49 -5.70 -18.43 -3.95
C LEU A 49 -4.25 -18.92 -4.17
N TYR A 50 -3.27 -18.15 -3.69
CA TYR A 50 -1.84 -18.48 -3.82
C TYR A 50 -1.22 -19.04 -2.54
N ARG A 51 -2.00 -19.24 -1.48
CA ARG A 51 -1.59 -19.83 -0.19
C ARG A 51 -0.28 -19.25 0.36
N PRO A 52 -0.10 -17.90 0.42
CA PRO A 52 1.11 -17.30 0.92
C PRO A 52 1.22 -17.46 2.44
N THR A 53 2.44 -17.47 2.96
CA THR A 53 2.73 -17.38 4.40
C THR A 53 2.88 -15.92 4.86
N HIS A 54 3.31 -15.03 3.95
CA HIS A 54 3.52 -13.60 4.21
C HIS A 54 2.95 -12.76 3.07
N VAL A 55 2.39 -11.60 3.43
CA VAL A 55 1.86 -10.62 2.46
C VAL A 55 2.53 -9.27 2.72
N PRO A 56 3.42 -8.80 1.82
CA PRO A 56 4.00 -7.46 1.93
C PRO A 56 2.92 -6.41 1.72
N VAL A 57 2.67 -5.57 2.72
CA VAL A 57 1.59 -4.58 2.71
C VAL A 57 1.99 -3.29 3.40
N GLY A 58 1.27 -2.21 3.10
CA GLY A 58 1.25 -1.00 3.92
C GLY A 58 0.43 -1.21 5.19
N GLU A 59 0.61 -0.34 6.17
CA GLU A 59 -0.07 -0.40 7.46
C GLU A 59 -1.60 -0.39 7.32
N ASP A 60 -2.13 0.36 6.34
CA ASP A 60 -3.56 0.46 6.05
C ASP A 60 -4.17 -0.86 5.57
N GLN A 61 -3.36 -1.82 5.09
CA GLN A 61 -3.81 -3.13 4.62
C GLN A 61 -3.78 -4.22 5.71
N VAL A 62 -3.18 -3.95 6.87
CA VAL A 62 -3.11 -4.93 7.97
C VAL A 62 -4.48 -5.46 8.38
N PRO A 63 -5.55 -4.64 8.52
CA PRO A 63 -6.87 -5.14 8.86
C PRO A 63 -7.45 -6.13 7.83
N HIS A 64 -7.10 -5.98 6.54
CA HIS A 64 -7.52 -6.89 5.47
C HIS A 64 -6.76 -8.22 5.51
N VAL A 65 -5.47 -8.20 5.85
CA VAL A 65 -4.68 -9.42 6.07
C VAL A 65 -5.19 -10.18 7.30
N GLU A 66 -5.55 -9.48 8.39
CA GLU A 66 -6.16 -10.12 9.56
C GLU A 66 -7.53 -10.74 9.23
N LEU A 67 -8.37 -10.07 8.44
CA LEU A 67 -9.61 -10.67 7.93
C LEU A 67 -9.32 -11.93 7.09
N THR A 68 -8.29 -11.89 6.26
CA THR A 68 -7.87 -13.04 5.44
C THR A 68 -7.48 -14.22 6.33
N ARG A 69 -6.77 -14.00 7.43
CA ARG A 69 -6.41 -15.03 8.42
C ARG A 69 -7.64 -15.62 9.09
N GLU A 70 -8.59 -14.75 9.50
CA GLU A 70 -9.86 -15.19 10.09
C GLU A 70 -10.63 -16.09 9.11
N ILE A 71 -10.69 -15.71 7.83
CA ILE A 71 -11.35 -16.48 6.78
C ILE A 71 -10.65 -17.83 6.56
N ALA A 72 -9.32 -17.84 6.48
CA ALA A 72 -8.51 -19.06 6.32
C ALA A 72 -8.77 -20.05 7.47
N ARG A 73 -8.70 -19.56 8.71
CA ARG A 73 -8.97 -20.35 9.91
C ARG A 73 -10.38 -20.91 9.92
N ARG A 74 -11.38 -20.07 9.59
CA ARG A 74 -12.77 -20.49 9.57
C ARG A 74 -13.06 -21.49 8.45
N PHE A 75 -12.46 -21.32 7.26
CA PHE A 75 -12.56 -22.29 6.18
C PHE A 75 -12.00 -23.65 6.62
N ASN A 76 -10.78 -23.67 7.16
CA ASN A 76 -10.13 -24.89 7.61
C ASN A 76 -10.94 -25.57 8.73
N HIS A 77 -11.48 -24.79 9.69
CA HIS A 77 -12.32 -25.33 10.75
C HIS A 77 -13.61 -25.98 10.23
N VAL A 78 -14.24 -25.35 9.24
CA VAL A 78 -15.54 -25.85 8.71
C VAL A 78 -15.37 -27.04 7.78
N TYR A 79 -14.32 -27.02 6.92
CA TYR A 79 -14.21 -27.95 5.81
C TYR A 79 -13.04 -28.94 5.91
N CYS A 80 -12.13 -28.76 6.88
CA CYS A 80 -10.92 -29.59 7.00
C CYS A 80 -10.79 -30.30 8.34
N GLN A 81 -11.91 -30.65 9.03
CA GLN A 81 -11.87 -31.25 10.36
C GLN A 81 -11.03 -32.55 10.41
N ASP A 82 -11.15 -33.38 9.36
CA ASP A 82 -10.50 -34.71 9.29
C ASP A 82 -9.38 -34.76 8.26
N ARG A 83 -8.84 -33.61 7.85
CA ARG A 83 -7.76 -33.49 6.84
C ARG A 83 -6.84 -32.31 7.10
N ALA A 84 -5.71 -32.27 6.39
CA ALA A 84 -4.78 -31.14 6.45
C ALA A 84 -5.48 -29.83 6.07
N PRO A 85 -5.12 -28.70 6.72
CA PRO A 85 -5.62 -27.37 6.37
C PRO A 85 -5.32 -27.03 4.90
N VAL A 86 -6.30 -26.47 4.20
CA VAL A 86 -6.12 -25.99 2.82
C VAL A 86 -5.38 -24.66 2.80
N PHE A 87 -5.74 -23.74 3.68
CA PHE A 87 -5.19 -22.39 3.70
C PHE A 87 -4.21 -22.21 4.86
N PRO A 88 -2.98 -21.70 4.60
CA PRO A 88 -2.16 -21.14 5.67
C PRO A 88 -2.81 -19.87 6.22
N GLU A 89 -2.40 -19.44 7.39
CA GLU A 89 -2.78 -18.14 7.96
C GLU A 89 -1.67 -17.13 7.61
N PRO A 90 -1.84 -16.27 6.59
CA PRO A 90 -0.79 -15.37 6.14
C PRO A 90 -0.51 -14.28 7.18
N ALA A 91 0.77 -13.90 7.35
CA ALA A 91 1.17 -12.78 8.18
C ALA A 91 1.37 -11.52 7.33
N ALA A 92 0.98 -10.35 7.84
CA ALA A 92 1.34 -9.08 7.22
C ALA A 92 2.85 -8.83 7.40
N GLN A 93 3.52 -8.45 6.31
CA GLN A 93 4.91 -8.04 6.32
C GLN A 93 4.99 -6.55 6.02
N LEU A 94 5.36 -5.76 7.04
CA LEU A 94 5.50 -4.32 6.93
C LEU A 94 6.95 -3.95 6.65
N THR A 95 7.14 -2.87 5.89
CA THR A 95 8.43 -2.19 5.75
C THR A 95 8.63 -1.20 6.90
N ALA A 96 9.87 -0.75 7.13
CA ALA A 96 10.18 0.29 8.10
C ALA A 96 9.41 1.62 7.84
N PHE A 97 8.94 1.82 6.62
CA PHE A 97 8.17 2.99 6.18
C PHE A 97 6.79 2.55 5.66
N ALA A 98 6.01 1.92 6.52
CA ALA A 98 4.70 1.38 6.16
C ALA A 98 3.67 2.45 5.75
N ARG A 99 3.92 3.73 6.09
CA ARG A 99 3.08 4.87 5.74
C ARG A 99 3.92 6.01 5.15
N MET A 100 3.39 6.69 4.11
CA MET A 100 3.97 7.90 3.53
C MET A 100 2.97 9.05 3.56
N LEU A 101 3.46 10.24 3.91
CA LEU A 101 2.70 11.48 3.76
C LEU A 101 2.70 11.92 2.28
N GLY A 102 1.60 12.50 1.85
CA GLY A 102 1.55 13.28 0.61
C GLY A 102 2.30 14.59 0.74
N LEU A 103 2.55 15.25 -0.39
CA LEU A 103 3.29 16.52 -0.41
C LEU A 103 2.61 17.65 0.38
N ASP A 104 1.32 17.53 0.65
CA ASP A 104 0.51 18.47 1.44
C ASP A 104 0.47 18.15 2.94
N GLY A 105 1.25 17.19 3.41
CA GLY A 105 1.28 16.75 4.81
C GLY A 105 0.15 15.81 5.22
N ARG A 106 -0.80 15.54 4.33
CA ARG A 106 -1.90 14.60 4.56
C ARG A 106 -1.53 13.19 4.09
N ARG A 107 -2.41 12.22 4.29
CA ARG A 107 -2.26 10.88 3.72
C ARG A 107 -2.03 10.95 2.21
N MET A 108 -1.01 10.26 1.70
CA MET A 108 -0.74 10.17 0.27
C MET A 108 -1.90 9.45 -0.44
N SER A 109 -2.46 10.07 -1.48
CA SER A 109 -3.54 9.50 -2.28
C SER A 109 -3.55 10.06 -3.70
N LYS A 110 -3.83 9.20 -4.67
CA LYS A 110 -3.99 9.62 -6.08
C LYS A 110 -5.18 10.58 -6.25
N SER A 111 -6.26 10.36 -5.51
CA SER A 111 -7.46 11.22 -5.55
C SER A 111 -7.18 12.62 -5.00
N LEU A 112 -6.25 12.76 -4.06
CA LEU A 112 -5.82 14.05 -3.52
C LEU A 112 -4.74 14.72 -4.37
N LYS A 113 -4.23 14.06 -5.41
CA LYS A 113 -3.17 14.58 -6.30
C LYS A 113 -1.90 15.04 -5.54
N ASN A 114 -1.62 14.44 -4.39
CA ASN A 114 -0.49 14.76 -3.51
C ASN A 114 0.62 13.70 -3.56
N THR A 115 0.64 12.90 -4.64
CA THR A 115 1.56 11.78 -4.84
C THR A 115 2.75 12.17 -5.71
N ILE A 116 3.88 11.48 -5.52
CA ILE A 116 5.01 11.45 -6.45
C ILE A 116 5.03 10.09 -7.13
N MET A 117 5.08 10.06 -8.45
CA MET A 117 5.18 8.81 -9.20
C MET A 117 6.63 8.31 -9.22
N LEU A 118 6.85 7.00 -9.10
CA LEU A 118 8.21 6.42 -9.12
C LEU A 118 8.95 6.68 -10.44
N ALA A 119 8.23 6.86 -11.53
CA ALA A 119 8.77 7.17 -12.86
C ALA A 119 8.58 8.64 -13.25
N GLU A 120 8.47 9.54 -12.26
CA GLU A 120 8.33 10.97 -12.50
C GLU A 120 9.57 11.53 -13.24
N ASP A 121 9.33 12.44 -14.18
CA ASP A 121 10.40 13.19 -14.83
C ASP A 121 11.18 14.03 -13.82
N PRO A 122 12.53 14.13 -13.90
CA PRO A 122 13.33 14.87 -12.93
C PRO A 122 12.92 16.33 -12.72
N ALA A 123 12.54 17.04 -13.79
CA ALA A 123 12.10 18.44 -13.69
C ALA A 123 10.69 18.55 -13.08
N ALA A 124 9.82 17.59 -13.37
CA ALA A 124 8.50 17.50 -12.74
C ALA A 124 8.63 17.13 -11.26
N LEU A 125 9.51 16.18 -10.93
CA LEU A 125 9.82 15.80 -9.55
C LEU A 125 10.30 17.00 -8.72
N GLU A 126 11.22 17.80 -9.24
CA GLU A 126 11.69 19.01 -8.56
C GLU A 126 10.53 19.98 -8.28
N LYS A 127 9.66 20.24 -9.26
CA LYS A 127 8.49 21.10 -9.09
C LYS A 127 7.54 20.56 -8.01
N LEU A 128 7.30 19.27 -8.00
CA LEU A 128 6.46 18.63 -6.98
C LEU A 128 7.07 18.76 -5.58
N VAL A 129 8.35 18.48 -5.42
CA VAL A 129 9.05 18.62 -4.13
C VAL A 129 9.08 20.08 -3.68
N MET A 130 9.27 21.02 -4.60
CA MET A 130 9.22 22.47 -4.28
C MET A 130 7.83 22.89 -3.78
N SER A 131 6.75 22.24 -4.21
CA SER A 131 5.38 22.52 -3.74
C SER A 131 5.03 21.88 -2.40
N ALA A 132 5.93 21.04 -1.84
CA ALA A 132 5.67 20.34 -0.58
C ALA A 132 5.32 21.31 0.55
N TYR A 133 4.48 20.83 1.47
CA TYR A 133 4.07 21.57 2.67
C TYR A 133 5.27 22.17 3.39
N THR A 134 5.13 23.42 3.80
CA THR A 134 6.13 24.14 4.59
C THR A 134 5.46 24.59 5.89
N ASP A 135 6.14 24.38 7.02
CA ASP A 135 5.66 24.81 8.34
C ASP A 135 5.25 26.27 8.34
N PRO A 136 3.98 26.61 8.63
CA PRO A 136 3.50 27.98 8.66
C PRO A 136 4.21 28.87 9.71
N LYS A 137 4.82 28.26 10.73
CA LYS A 137 5.57 29.00 11.75
C LYS A 137 6.99 29.36 11.30
N LYS A 138 7.53 28.71 10.28
CA LYS A 138 8.83 29.04 9.67
C LYS A 138 8.67 30.05 8.55
N LEU A 139 8.57 31.35 8.91
CA LEU A 139 8.33 32.45 7.97
C LEU A 139 9.62 32.93 7.31
N ARG A 140 10.75 32.84 8.00
CA ARG A 140 12.06 33.28 7.51
C ARG A 140 13.02 32.09 7.39
N LYS A 141 14.07 32.28 6.59
CA LYS A 141 15.10 31.27 6.37
C LYS A 141 15.77 30.79 7.65
N ASP A 142 15.98 31.72 8.58
CA ASP A 142 16.65 31.54 9.87
C ASP A 142 15.70 31.24 11.03
N ASP A 143 14.41 31.20 10.81
CA ASP A 143 13.50 30.72 11.85
C ASP A 143 13.73 29.23 12.12
N PRO A 144 13.62 28.78 13.40
CA PRO A 144 13.61 27.36 13.75
C PRO A 144 12.49 26.62 13.02
N GLY A 145 12.83 25.45 12.46
CA GLY A 145 11.82 24.58 11.84
C GLY A 145 11.43 23.44 12.79
N ARG A 146 10.35 22.75 12.45
CA ARG A 146 9.80 21.61 13.20
C ARG A 146 9.78 20.37 12.30
N PRO A 147 10.84 19.52 12.32
CA PRO A 147 10.85 18.30 11.53
C PRO A 147 9.76 17.31 11.95
N GLU A 148 9.54 17.15 13.26
CA GLU A 148 8.58 16.21 13.83
C GLU A 148 7.16 16.78 13.85
N ALA A 149 6.19 15.88 13.92
CA ALA A 149 4.79 16.23 14.15
C ALA A 149 4.60 16.84 15.55
N ASP A 150 3.66 17.75 15.68
CA ASP A 150 3.27 18.39 16.96
C ASP A 150 1.75 18.41 17.04
N ASP A 151 1.20 17.52 17.84
CA ASP A 151 -0.25 17.38 18.02
C ASP A 151 -0.87 18.58 18.75
N SER A 152 -0.06 19.38 19.45
CA SER A 152 -0.55 20.55 20.21
C SER A 152 -1.15 21.64 19.32
N ASP A 153 -0.69 21.73 18.08
CA ASP A 153 -1.19 22.69 17.08
C ASP A 153 -1.56 22.04 15.74
N GLY A 154 -1.60 20.70 15.69
CA GLY A 154 -1.95 19.94 14.50
C GLY A 154 -0.88 19.97 13.39
N HIS A 155 0.41 20.26 13.74
CA HIS A 155 1.50 20.24 12.78
C HIS A 155 1.80 18.79 12.34
N PRO A 156 1.69 18.45 11.04
CA PRO A 156 1.85 17.07 10.57
C PRO A 156 3.31 16.59 10.54
N GLY A 157 4.26 17.43 10.93
CA GLY A 157 5.68 17.22 10.69
C GLY A 157 6.15 17.76 9.34
N CYS A 158 7.46 17.81 9.14
CA CYS A 158 8.05 18.26 7.89
C CYS A 158 8.06 17.13 6.86
N VAL A 159 7.22 17.24 5.82
CA VAL A 159 7.15 16.28 4.72
C VAL A 159 8.52 16.08 4.07
N VAL A 160 9.28 17.17 3.88
CA VAL A 160 10.61 17.11 3.25
C VAL A 160 11.57 16.26 4.09
N TRP A 161 11.56 16.44 5.42
CA TRP A 161 12.37 15.63 6.33
C TRP A 161 11.95 14.15 6.34
N GLU A 162 10.65 13.87 6.34
CA GLU A 162 10.14 12.50 6.23
C GLU A 162 10.60 11.80 4.95
N TYR A 163 10.69 12.51 3.84
CA TYR A 163 11.25 11.98 2.61
C TYR A 163 12.78 11.83 2.68
N HIS A 164 13.50 12.73 3.35
CA HIS A 164 14.94 12.55 3.62
C HIS A 164 15.20 11.29 4.44
N ARG A 165 14.40 10.99 5.45
CA ARG A 165 14.53 9.74 6.21
C ARG A 165 14.45 8.48 5.35
N LYS A 166 13.77 8.55 4.21
CA LYS A 166 13.60 7.42 3.28
C LYS A 166 14.65 7.37 2.19
N PHE A 167 14.95 8.50 1.60
CA PHE A 167 15.82 8.60 0.42
C PHE A 167 17.25 9.06 0.76
N ASN A 168 17.45 9.65 1.92
CA ASN A 168 18.73 10.21 2.38
C ASN A 168 18.94 9.96 3.88
N SER A 169 18.76 8.72 4.30
CA SER A 169 18.76 8.35 5.74
C SER A 169 20.06 8.70 6.46
N ALA A 170 21.20 8.66 5.77
CA ALA A 170 22.51 8.99 6.34
C ALA A 170 22.61 10.45 6.82
N GLU A 171 21.86 11.37 6.22
CA GLU A 171 21.93 12.80 6.52
C GLU A 171 20.66 13.32 7.21
N ALA A 172 19.62 12.51 7.31
CA ALA A 172 18.30 12.93 7.82
C ALA A 172 18.36 13.54 9.23
N ASP A 173 19.15 12.96 10.13
CA ASP A 173 19.29 13.46 11.50
C ASP A 173 20.04 14.80 11.54
N ALA A 174 21.09 14.95 10.73
CA ALA A 174 21.83 16.22 10.61
C ALA A 174 20.94 17.33 10.04
N ILE A 175 20.13 17.00 9.02
CA ILE A 175 19.12 17.90 8.44
C ILE A 175 18.13 18.38 9.50
N ALA A 176 17.63 17.47 10.34
CA ALA A 176 16.71 17.83 11.41
C ALA A 176 17.36 18.79 12.42
N VAL A 177 18.61 18.53 12.83
CA VAL A 177 19.36 19.41 13.74
C VAL A 177 19.54 20.80 13.14
N GLU A 178 19.94 20.92 11.89
CA GLU A 178 20.12 22.20 11.21
C GLU A 178 18.80 22.95 11.01
N CYS A 179 17.72 22.22 10.72
CA CYS A 179 16.38 22.79 10.58
C CYS A 179 15.89 23.38 11.90
N ARG A 180 16.00 22.65 13.02
CA ARG A 180 15.64 23.17 14.37
C ARG A 180 16.47 24.36 14.79
N ALA A 181 17.74 24.41 14.39
CA ALA A 181 18.65 25.52 14.71
C ALA A 181 18.46 26.74 13.79
N GLY A 182 17.53 26.74 12.84
CA GLY A 182 17.34 27.85 11.89
C GLY A 182 18.47 28.02 10.90
N ARG A 183 19.36 27.04 10.73
CA ARG A 183 20.49 27.11 9.78
C ARG A 183 20.16 26.61 8.39
N LEU A 184 19.06 25.87 8.22
CA LEU A 184 18.64 25.29 6.96
C LEU A 184 17.36 25.98 6.43
N GLY A 185 17.45 26.58 5.25
CA GLY A 185 16.28 27.16 4.58
C GLY A 185 15.51 26.12 3.79
N CYS A 186 14.18 26.11 3.89
CA CYS A 186 13.28 25.11 3.26
C CYS A 186 13.47 24.97 1.74
N VAL A 187 13.77 26.07 1.02
CA VAL A 187 13.99 26.03 -0.44
C VAL A 187 15.27 25.24 -0.78
N ALA A 188 16.35 25.46 -0.04
CA ALA A 188 17.60 24.74 -0.24
C ALA A 188 17.44 23.25 0.09
N ASP A 189 16.71 22.94 1.17
CA ASP A 189 16.43 21.58 1.60
C ASP A 189 15.55 20.82 0.58
N LYS A 190 14.51 21.45 0.06
CA LYS A 190 13.68 20.89 -1.00
C LYS A 190 14.46 20.58 -2.27
N ARG A 191 15.37 21.46 -2.69
CA ARG A 191 16.23 21.20 -3.85
C ARG A 191 17.19 20.03 -3.60
N ARG A 192 17.77 19.94 -2.40
CA ARG A 192 18.59 18.80 -1.98
C ARG A 192 17.81 17.50 -2.04
N LEU A 193 16.61 17.48 -1.47
CA LEU A 193 15.73 16.32 -1.54
C LEU A 193 15.41 15.92 -2.97
N ALA A 194 15.04 16.88 -3.82
CA ALA A 194 14.70 16.59 -5.22
C ALA A 194 15.86 15.95 -5.98
N ALA A 195 17.09 16.42 -5.76
CA ALA A 195 18.29 15.82 -6.34
C ALA A 195 18.50 14.37 -5.87
N VAL A 196 18.47 14.14 -4.57
CA VAL A 196 18.62 12.78 -3.98
C VAL A 196 17.53 11.84 -4.47
N MET A 197 16.28 12.28 -4.50
CA MET A 197 15.17 11.45 -5.01
C MET A 197 15.32 11.18 -6.50
N SER A 198 15.75 12.16 -7.29
CA SER A 198 15.98 11.99 -8.73
C SER A 198 17.03 10.92 -9.00
N GLU A 199 18.13 10.92 -8.25
CA GLU A 199 19.16 9.89 -8.34
C GLU A 199 18.65 8.52 -7.91
N ALA A 200 17.99 8.43 -6.76
CA ALA A 200 17.45 7.17 -6.23
C ALA A 200 16.40 6.53 -7.16
N LEU A 201 15.62 7.34 -7.87
CA LEU A 201 14.57 6.89 -8.79
C LEU A 201 15.07 6.67 -10.23
N ALA A 202 16.28 7.11 -10.59
CA ALA A 202 16.84 6.96 -11.93
C ALA A 202 16.83 5.50 -12.44
N PRO A 203 17.25 4.48 -11.64
CA PRO A 203 17.24 3.10 -12.11
C PRO A 203 15.84 2.56 -12.40
N ILE A 204 14.82 3.11 -11.74
CA ILE A 204 13.40 2.73 -11.97
C ILE A 204 12.93 3.34 -13.29
N ARG A 205 13.24 4.62 -13.56
CA ARG A 205 12.91 5.29 -14.82
C ARG A 205 13.56 4.58 -16.01
N GLU A 206 14.86 4.28 -15.93
CA GLU A 206 15.62 3.59 -16.98
C GLU A 206 15.02 2.21 -17.30
N ARG A 207 14.67 1.43 -16.26
CA ARG A 207 14.01 0.14 -16.46
C ARG A 207 12.64 0.29 -17.11
N ARG A 208 11.85 1.27 -16.67
CA ARG A 208 10.55 1.57 -17.25
C ARG A 208 10.67 1.96 -18.73
N GLU A 209 11.62 2.84 -19.07
CA GLU A 209 11.85 3.24 -20.46
C GLU A 209 12.26 2.07 -21.36
N ARG A 210 13.10 1.17 -20.85
CA ARG A 210 13.48 -0.05 -21.57
C ARG A 210 12.27 -0.93 -21.87
N TRP A 211 11.42 -1.18 -20.88
CA TRP A 211 10.19 -1.95 -21.06
C TRP A 211 9.16 -1.25 -21.96
N ALA A 212 9.08 0.06 -21.90
CA ALA A 212 8.18 0.84 -22.73
C ALA A 212 8.53 0.76 -24.23
N LYS A 213 9.81 0.51 -24.55
CA LYS A 213 10.28 0.33 -25.93
C LYS A 213 9.99 -1.05 -26.52
N ASP A 214 9.66 -2.02 -25.68
CA ASP A 214 9.38 -3.41 -26.10
C ASP A 214 8.07 -3.91 -25.48
N PRO A 215 6.91 -3.50 -26.02
CA PRO A 215 5.60 -3.95 -25.53
C PRO A 215 5.37 -5.46 -25.72
N ASP A 216 6.04 -6.10 -26.69
CA ASP A 216 5.88 -7.53 -26.94
C ASP A 216 6.58 -8.33 -25.85
N ALA A 217 7.78 -7.95 -25.42
CA ALA A 217 8.42 -8.55 -24.25
C ALA A 217 7.56 -8.41 -22.99
N VAL A 218 6.87 -7.28 -22.80
CA VAL A 218 5.93 -7.11 -21.68
C VAL A 218 4.77 -8.10 -21.78
N ARG A 219 4.19 -8.29 -22.98
CA ARG A 219 3.12 -9.28 -23.20
C ARG A 219 3.58 -10.70 -22.93
N ASP A 220 4.81 -11.05 -23.32
CA ASP A 220 5.39 -12.37 -23.06
C ASP A 220 5.54 -12.64 -21.57
N VAL A 221 6.08 -11.68 -20.80
CA VAL A 221 6.16 -11.76 -19.34
C VAL A 221 4.78 -11.95 -18.71
N LEU A 222 3.76 -11.22 -19.18
CA LEU A 222 2.38 -11.36 -18.69
C LEU A 222 1.79 -12.73 -19.02
N ARG A 223 2.01 -13.24 -20.24
CA ARG A 223 1.52 -14.56 -20.68
C ARG A 223 2.13 -15.67 -19.82
N ASP A 224 3.46 -15.67 -19.69
CA ASP A 224 4.19 -16.68 -18.93
C ASP A 224 3.87 -16.63 -17.43
N GLY A 225 3.80 -15.43 -16.88
CA GLY A 225 3.38 -15.20 -15.49
C GLY A 225 1.95 -15.66 -15.23
N THR A 226 1.04 -15.41 -16.17
CA THR A 226 -0.37 -15.86 -16.09
C THR A 226 -0.47 -17.38 -16.14
N ALA A 227 0.33 -18.05 -16.98
CA ALA A 227 0.34 -19.51 -17.05
C ALA A 227 0.75 -20.12 -15.70
N LYS A 228 1.85 -19.64 -15.11
CA LYS A 228 2.32 -20.08 -13.78
C LYS A 228 1.30 -19.80 -12.66
N ALA A 229 0.71 -18.61 -12.68
CA ALA A 229 -0.31 -18.24 -11.69
C ALA A 229 -1.57 -19.12 -11.78
N ARG A 230 -2.00 -19.48 -13.01
CA ARG A 230 -3.13 -20.39 -13.23
C ARG A 230 -2.88 -21.79 -12.72
N GLU A 231 -1.66 -22.30 -12.85
CA GLU A 231 -1.28 -23.62 -12.31
C GLU A 231 -1.48 -23.67 -10.80
N VAL A 232 -0.87 -22.73 -10.07
CA VAL A 232 -1.03 -22.60 -8.60
C VAL A 232 -2.50 -22.42 -8.21
N ALA A 233 -3.23 -21.57 -8.95
CA ALA A 233 -4.64 -21.32 -8.67
C ALA A 233 -5.51 -22.58 -8.87
N ARG A 234 -5.24 -23.39 -9.91
CA ARG A 234 -5.96 -24.67 -10.14
C ARG A 234 -5.73 -25.62 -8.99
N GLU A 235 -4.46 -25.86 -8.59
CA GLU A 235 -4.14 -26.70 -7.44
C GLU A 235 -4.90 -26.28 -6.19
N THR A 236 -4.88 -24.98 -5.87
CA THR A 236 -5.61 -24.46 -4.71
C THR A 236 -7.11 -24.67 -4.83
N MET A 237 -7.69 -24.43 -6.00
CA MET A 237 -9.12 -24.63 -6.23
C MET A 237 -9.53 -26.09 -6.16
N ASP A 238 -8.67 -27.02 -6.56
CA ASP A 238 -8.95 -28.45 -6.43
C ASP A 238 -8.94 -28.89 -4.96
N LEU A 239 -8.00 -28.38 -4.16
CA LEU A 239 -7.99 -28.58 -2.70
C LEU A 239 -9.27 -28.00 -2.05
N VAL A 240 -9.68 -26.79 -2.43
CA VAL A 240 -10.88 -26.12 -1.93
C VAL A 240 -12.13 -26.93 -2.28
N ARG A 241 -12.30 -27.32 -3.55
CA ARG A 241 -13.45 -28.12 -4.01
C ARG A 241 -13.51 -29.47 -3.30
N SER A 242 -12.36 -30.15 -3.18
CA SER A 242 -12.26 -31.41 -2.46
C SER A 242 -12.65 -31.26 -0.98
N ALA A 243 -12.17 -30.19 -0.31
CA ALA A 243 -12.51 -29.92 1.08
C ALA A 243 -14.01 -29.65 1.28
N MET A 244 -14.62 -28.92 0.35
CA MET A 244 -16.05 -28.59 0.39
C MET A 244 -16.97 -29.72 -0.11
N GLY A 245 -16.42 -30.83 -0.62
CA GLY A 245 -17.23 -31.90 -1.22
C GLY A 245 -17.89 -31.52 -2.56
N VAL A 246 -17.39 -30.47 -3.22
CA VAL A 246 -17.90 -30.02 -4.53
C VAL A 246 -17.13 -30.76 -5.63
N LYS A 247 -17.80 -31.66 -6.32
CA LYS A 247 -17.21 -32.37 -7.49
C LYS A 247 -17.19 -31.44 -8.71
N SER A 248 -16.07 -31.45 -9.46
CA SER A 248 -16.07 -30.86 -10.79
C SER A 248 -16.97 -31.67 -11.69
N ILE A 249 -17.92 -31.01 -12.36
CA ILE A 249 -18.80 -31.67 -13.36
C ILE A 249 -18.09 -31.73 -14.72
N VAL A 250 -17.02 -30.98 -14.88
CA VAL A 250 -16.22 -30.94 -16.11
C VAL A 250 -14.98 -31.82 -15.91
N GLU A 251 -14.92 -32.94 -16.62
CA GLU A 251 -13.69 -33.71 -16.74
C GLU A 251 -12.59 -32.81 -17.34
N PRO A 252 -11.34 -32.86 -16.83
CA PRO A 252 -10.25 -32.14 -17.48
C PRO A 252 -10.04 -32.76 -18.87
N GLU A 253 -10.09 -31.92 -19.93
CA GLU A 253 -9.58 -32.24 -21.25
C GLU A 253 -8.05 -32.44 -21.22
#